data_b5dfdef8244cb56442ddb36816162e14
#
_entry.id   b5dfdef8244cb56442ddb36816162e14
#
_cell.length_a   1.000
_cell.length_b   1.000
_cell.length_c   1.000
_cell.angle_alpha   90.00
_cell.angle_beta   90.00
_cell.angle_gamma   90.00
#
_symmetry.space_group_name_H-M   'P 1'
#
loop_
_entity.id
_entity.type
_entity.pdbx_description
1 polymer ?
#
loop_
_entity_poly.entity_id
_entity_poly.type
_entity_poly.pdbx_seq_one_letter_code
_entity_poly.pdbx_strand_id
1 'polypeptide(L)'
;MCAAVCRAEVQFATAIDISDLGERVVRKDLLPACQACKTVVKTFQNCRNMAAQYEEHLEEWWFEHQDKEPDLHKFLCIDQAKGQLICLQCRNMAAQYEEHLEEWWFEHQDKEPDLHKFLCIDQAKACCPENYYGPNCEPCTGGAENPCNGHGRCKGSGTRKGNGKCDCHPGYTGELCDSCTEGYYEDKPGPNGTKTCTKCDPSCKGPCTEGGPKACKECTVGYTMNEELGCVDIDECIESAENLCEKERNTFCANTPGSYKCMMCDFACDGCTGDGPDHCIKCAKSYVLKDKTCIDEEEGEGE
;
A
#
# COMPACT_ATOMS: atom_id res chain seq x y z
N MET A 1 -6.49 26.40 27.18
CA MET A 1 -6.60 25.04 27.74
C MET A 1 -5.66 24.05 27.05
N CYS A 2 -5.71 23.82 25.75
CA CYS A 2 -4.75 22.91 25.08
C CYS A 2 -3.27 23.30 25.26
N ALA A 3 -2.92 24.59 25.20
CA ALA A 3 -1.55 25.05 25.48
C ALA A 3 -1.12 24.78 26.92
N ALA A 4 -2.04 24.85 27.90
CA ALA A 4 -1.76 24.54 29.29
C ALA A 4 -1.58 23.03 29.52
N VAL A 5 -2.32 22.17 28.81
CA VAL A 5 -2.16 20.72 28.87
C VAL A 5 -0.84 20.29 28.24
N CYS A 6 -0.46 20.85 27.09
CA CYS A 6 0.86 20.64 26.47
C CYS A 6 2.00 21.19 27.36
N ARG A 7 1.79 22.32 28.05
CA ARG A 7 2.76 22.90 28.98
C ARG A 7 2.95 22.06 30.22
N ALA A 8 1.90 21.49 30.79
CA ALA A 8 1.99 20.57 31.92
C ALA A 8 2.77 19.30 31.54
N GLU A 9 2.58 18.76 30.34
CA GLU A 9 3.32 17.61 29.86
C GLU A 9 4.81 17.89 29.64
N VAL A 10 5.15 19.06 29.11
CA VAL A 10 6.55 19.46 28.90
C VAL A 10 7.25 19.69 30.25
N GLN A 11 6.61 20.31 31.24
CA GLN A 11 7.19 20.54 32.57
C GLN A 11 7.38 19.25 33.38
N PHE A 12 6.46 18.29 33.30
CA PHE A 12 6.65 16.97 33.94
C PHE A 12 7.74 16.15 33.26
N ALA A 13 7.97 16.39 31.99
CA ALA A 13 9.00 15.73 31.19
C ALA A 13 10.42 16.09 31.60
N THR A 14 10.65 17.27 32.16
CA THR A 14 11.98 17.71 32.62
C THR A 14 12.38 17.18 34.00
N ALA A 15 11.44 16.58 34.74
CA ALA A 15 11.66 16.08 36.10
C ALA A 15 12.21 14.62 36.21
N ILE A 16 12.35 13.92 35.08
CA ILE A 16 13.01 12.60 35.08
C ILE A 16 14.49 12.79 34.84
N ASP A 17 15.28 12.53 35.87
CA ASP A 17 16.75 12.58 35.89
C ASP A 17 17.33 11.62 34.85
N ILE A 18 18.01 12.18 33.82
CA ILE A 18 18.58 11.46 32.66
C ILE A 18 19.84 10.68 33.05
N SER A 19 20.35 10.85 34.28
CA SER A 19 21.59 10.21 34.76
C SER A 19 21.50 8.69 34.92
N ASP A 20 20.28 8.11 34.98
CA ASP A 20 20.07 6.67 35.23
C ASP A 20 19.79 5.82 33.97
N LEU A 21 19.70 6.43 32.80
CA LEU A 21 19.61 5.73 31.50
C LEU A 21 21.02 5.66 30.88
N GLY A 22 21.74 4.61 31.29
CA GLY A 22 23.10 4.35 30.86
C GLY A 22 23.35 4.47 29.35
N GLU A 23 24.53 4.92 28.97
CA GLU A 23 25.17 5.23 27.69
C GLU A 23 24.99 4.23 26.51
N ARG A 24 23.92 3.45 26.44
CA ARG A 24 23.67 2.46 25.37
C ARG A 24 22.50 2.75 24.45
N VAL A 25 22.19 4.00 24.20
CA VAL A 25 21.28 4.32 23.08
C VAL A 25 22.10 4.38 21.80
N VAL A 26 22.13 3.27 21.08
CA VAL A 26 22.79 3.16 19.78
C VAL A 26 22.10 4.15 18.83
N ARG A 27 22.85 5.10 18.23
CA ARG A 27 22.38 6.16 17.32
C ARG A 27 21.57 5.68 16.10
N LYS A 28 21.40 4.37 15.92
CA LYS A 28 20.65 3.75 14.81
C LYS A 28 19.13 3.83 14.95
N ASP A 29 18.62 4.03 16.16
CA ASP A 29 17.18 3.95 16.43
C ASP A 29 16.50 5.34 16.51
N LEU A 30 17.24 6.42 16.26
CA LEU A 30 16.69 7.77 16.26
C LEU A 30 15.91 8.04 14.96
N LEU A 31 14.67 8.53 15.09
CA LEU A 31 13.87 8.97 13.94
C LEU A 31 14.61 10.08 13.17
N PRO A 32 14.56 10.08 11.85
CA PRO A 32 15.01 11.22 11.05
C PRO A 32 14.31 12.52 11.51
N ALA A 33 15.02 13.64 11.53
CA ALA A 33 14.51 14.91 12.07
C ALA A 33 13.14 15.32 11.50
N CYS A 34 12.93 15.16 10.19
CA CYS A 34 11.64 15.43 9.57
C CYS A 34 10.54 14.50 10.09
N GLN A 35 10.82 13.21 10.26
CA GLN A 35 9.85 12.24 10.79
C GLN A 35 9.51 12.54 12.25
N ALA A 36 10.50 12.91 13.05
CA ALA A 36 10.29 13.33 14.44
C ALA A 36 9.41 14.57 14.50
N CYS A 37 9.69 15.59 13.69
CA CYS A 37 8.87 16.79 13.60
C CYS A 37 7.42 16.49 13.17
N LYS A 38 7.21 15.69 12.15
CA LYS A 38 5.86 15.23 11.74
C LYS A 38 5.12 14.53 12.88
N THR A 39 5.83 13.75 13.69
CA THR A 39 5.23 13.07 14.84
C THR A 39 4.78 14.08 15.90
N VAL A 40 5.60 15.10 16.19
CA VAL A 40 5.21 16.20 17.10
C VAL A 40 3.95 16.90 16.62
N VAL A 41 3.92 17.32 15.36
CA VAL A 41 2.74 17.96 14.74
C VAL A 41 1.50 17.06 14.84
N LYS A 42 1.62 15.79 14.48
CA LYS A 42 0.50 14.84 14.56
C LYS A 42 0.00 14.65 16.00
N THR A 43 0.92 14.55 16.96
CA THR A 43 0.56 14.42 18.38
C THR A 43 -0.15 15.67 18.88
N PHE A 44 0.36 16.86 18.55
CA PHE A 44 -0.27 18.11 18.90
C PHE A 44 -1.69 18.23 18.30
N GLN A 45 -1.87 17.89 17.02
CA GLN A 45 -3.18 17.89 16.36
C GLN A 45 -4.14 16.89 16.99
N ASN A 46 -3.66 15.69 17.35
CA ASN A 46 -4.47 14.69 18.05
C ASN A 46 -4.93 15.19 19.42
N CYS A 47 -4.03 15.79 20.21
CA CYS A 47 -4.38 16.38 21.51
C CYS A 47 -5.42 17.50 21.34
N ARG A 48 -5.29 18.33 20.30
CA ARG A 48 -6.26 19.38 19.97
C ARG A 48 -7.64 18.80 19.66
N ASN A 49 -7.70 17.79 18.81
CA ASN A 49 -8.96 17.15 18.42
C ASN A 49 -9.65 16.48 19.63
N MET A 50 -8.84 15.83 20.49
CA MET A 50 -9.35 15.26 21.74
C MET A 50 -9.88 16.33 22.70
N ALA A 51 -9.15 17.42 22.89
CA ALA A 51 -9.61 18.51 23.71
C ALA A 51 -10.94 19.11 23.23
N ALA A 52 -11.09 19.31 21.92
CA ALA A 52 -12.34 19.77 21.32
C ALA A 52 -13.49 18.75 21.47
N GLN A 53 -13.19 17.45 21.38
CA GLN A 53 -14.20 16.39 21.52
C GLN A 53 -14.69 16.19 22.96
N TYR A 54 -13.82 16.46 23.94
CA TYR A 54 -14.09 16.25 25.35
C TYR A 54 -14.08 17.56 26.14
N GLU A 55 -14.32 18.70 25.49
CA GLU A 55 -14.22 20.03 26.10
C GLU A 55 -15.07 20.14 27.39
N GLU A 56 -16.34 19.74 27.33
CA GLU A 56 -17.23 19.74 28.52
C GLU A 56 -16.72 18.83 29.64
N HIS A 57 -16.26 17.62 29.32
CA HIS A 57 -15.74 16.66 30.31
C HIS A 57 -14.39 17.09 30.89
N LEU A 58 -13.54 17.75 30.08
CA LEU A 58 -12.27 18.29 30.55
C LEU A 58 -12.45 19.52 31.42
N GLU A 59 -13.45 20.34 31.16
CA GLU A 59 -13.83 21.46 32.02
C GLU A 59 -14.37 20.97 33.36
N GLU A 60 -15.31 20.00 33.36
CA GLU A 60 -15.85 19.38 34.56
C GLU A 60 -14.74 18.72 35.38
N TRP A 61 -13.87 17.93 34.74
CA TRP A 61 -12.71 17.30 35.40
C TRP A 61 -11.76 18.33 36.00
N TRP A 62 -11.43 19.40 35.27
CA TRP A 62 -10.54 20.46 35.75
C TRP A 62 -11.07 21.15 37.00
N PHE A 63 -12.36 21.44 37.05
CA PHE A 63 -13.00 22.08 38.21
C PHE A 63 -13.12 21.17 39.41
N GLU A 64 -13.31 19.88 39.21
CA GLU A 64 -13.52 18.92 40.29
C GLU A 64 -12.23 18.31 40.88
N HIS A 65 -11.14 18.26 40.08
CA HIS A 65 -9.95 17.48 40.42
C HIS A 65 -8.65 18.29 40.48
N GLN A 66 -8.72 19.61 40.41
CA GLN A 66 -7.57 20.53 40.45
C GLN A 66 -6.63 20.29 41.63
N ASP A 67 -7.15 19.77 42.75
CA ASP A 67 -6.41 19.53 44.02
C ASP A 67 -6.03 18.08 44.25
N LYS A 68 -6.35 17.12 43.36
CA LYS A 68 -6.34 15.69 43.71
C LYS A 68 -5.41 14.78 42.93
N GLU A 69 -4.61 15.18 42.08
CA GLU A 69 -3.59 14.37 41.39
C GLU A 69 -3.48 14.54 39.87
N PRO A 70 -2.24 14.47 39.35
CA PRO A 70 -1.91 14.79 37.95
C PRO A 70 -2.14 13.62 36.97
N ASP A 71 -3.15 12.77 37.15
CA ASP A 71 -3.33 11.55 36.35
C ASP A 71 -4.04 11.76 35.00
N LEU A 72 -4.33 13.01 34.62
CA LEU A 72 -4.79 13.34 33.27
C LEU A 72 -3.79 12.92 32.19
N HIS A 73 -2.50 12.96 32.51
CA HIS A 73 -1.40 12.50 31.67
C HIS A 73 -1.49 11.00 31.36
N LYS A 74 -1.81 10.19 32.38
CA LYS A 74 -1.96 8.74 32.26
C LYS A 74 -3.13 8.38 31.37
N PHE A 75 -4.24 9.09 31.55
CA PHE A 75 -5.46 8.89 30.77
C PHE A 75 -5.33 9.29 29.29
N LEU A 76 -4.63 10.41 28.98
CA LEU A 76 -4.55 10.94 27.62
C LEU A 76 -3.36 10.44 26.79
N CYS A 77 -2.24 10.05 27.40
CA CYS A 77 -0.97 9.85 26.69
C CYS A 77 -0.32 8.46 26.81
N ILE A 78 -0.70 7.63 27.80
CA ILE A 78 0.02 6.35 28.04
C ILE A 78 -0.42 5.23 27.10
N ASP A 79 -1.66 5.18 26.67
CA ASP A 79 -2.16 4.06 25.86
C ASP A 79 -1.76 4.09 24.36
N GLN A 80 -1.14 5.16 23.90
CA GLN A 80 -0.76 5.33 22.47
C GLN A 80 0.75 5.37 22.18
N ALA A 81 1.61 5.43 23.18
CA ALA A 81 3.07 5.53 22.98
C ALA A 81 3.75 4.17 22.91
N LYS A 82 3.73 3.53 21.74
CA LYS A 82 4.61 2.39 21.45
C LYS A 82 6.04 2.90 21.19
N GLY A 83 6.85 3.01 22.24
CA GLY A 83 8.29 3.17 22.12
C GLY A 83 8.87 4.35 22.92
N GLN A 84 9.54 4.09 24.03
CA GLN A 84 10.21 5.08 24.87
C GLN A 84 11.18 6.00 24.11
N LEU A 85 11.86 5.51 23.10
CA LEU A 85 12.84 6.26 22.32
C LEU A 85 12.19 7.31 21.39
N ILE A 86 11.08 6.96 20.75
CA ILE A 86 10.30 7.88 19.92
C ILE A 86 9.71 8.98 20.79
N CYS A 87 9.23 8.64 21.98
CA CYS A 87 8.70 9.58 22.96
C CYS A 87 9.77 10.61 23.39
N LEU A 88 11.00 10.20 23.63
CA LEU A 88 12.10 11.09 24.03
C LEU A 88 12.48 12.09 22.93
N GLN A 89 12.51 11.67 21.65
CA GLN A 89 12.80 12.57 20.53
C GLN A 89 11.68 13.58 20.31
N CYS A 90 10.43 13.14 20.35
CA CYS A 90 9.25 14.02 20.22
C CYS A 90 9.22 15.02 21.37
N ARG A 91 9.54 14.61 22.59
CA ARG A 91 9.64 15.47 23.77
C ARG A 91 10.70 16.55 23.60
N ASN A 92 11.93 16.18 23.19
CA ASN A 92 13.00 17.15 22.99
C ASN A 92 12.68 18.16 21.89
N MET A 93 12.04 17.72 20.81
CA MET A 93 11.60 18.63 19.75
C MET A 93 10.42 19.50 20.19
N ALA A 94 9.44 18.94 20.93
CA ALA A 94 8.34 19.73 21.46
C ALA A 94 8.84 20.81 22.42
N ALA A 95 9.74 20.48 23.35
CA ALA A 95 10.36 21.47 24.24
C ALA A 95 11.19 22.52 23.48
N GLN A 96 11.90 22.12 22.42
CA GLN A 96 12.69 23.04 21.59
C GLN A 96 11.84 24.04 20.82
N TYR A 97 10.60 23.67 20.44
CA TYR A 97 9.72 24.48 19.61
C TYR A 97 8.43 24.91 20.32
N GLU A 98 8.40 24.86 21.65
CA GLU A 98 7.24 25.25 22.47
C GLU A 98 6.77 26.68 22.12
N GLU A 99 7.69 27.64 22.09
CA GLU A 99 7.40 29.03 21.73
C GLU A 99 6.77 29.15 20.34
N HIS A 100 7.26 28.39 19.35
CA HIS A 100 6.71 28.40 17.98
C HIS A 100 5.34 27.74 17.90
N LEU A 101 5.08 26.71 18.71
CA LEU A 101 3.76 26.08 18.79
C LEU A 101 2.73 27.02 19.41
N GLU A 102 3.12 27.75 20.46
CA GLU A 102 2.30 28.78 21.09
C GLU A 102 2.04 29.96 20.12
N GLU A 103 3.10 30.46 19.45
CA GLU A 103 3.01 31.50 18.43
C GLU A 103 2.04 31.12 17.31
N TRP A 104 2.18 29.89 16.78
CA TRP A 104 1.28 29.40 15.74
C TRP A 104 -0.17 29.34 16.23
N TRP A 105 -0.38 28.88 17.45
CA TRP A 105 -1.71 28.72 18.03
C TRP A 105 -2.44 30.05 18.22
N PHE A 106 -1.75 31.06 18.72
CA PHE A 106 -2.37 32.34 19.06
C PHE A 106 -2.36 33.36 17.92
N GLU A 107 -1.40 33.28 17.01
CA GLU A 107 -1.18 34.34 16.02
C GLU A 107 -1.28 33.92 14.56
N HIS A 108 -1.02 32.64 14.26
CA HIS A 108 -0.86 32.16 12.89
C HIS A 108 -1.89 31.15 12.43
N GLN A 109 -2.67 30.53 13.31
CA GLN A 109 -3.62 29.47 12.97
C GLN A 109 -4.61 29.86 11.86
N ASP A 110 -5.06 31.11 11.84
CA ASP A 110 -6.01 31.60 10.83
C ASP A 110 -5.32 31.95 9.49
N LYS A 111 -4.04 32.27 9.51
CA LYS A 111 -3.26 32.68 8.33
C LYS A 111 -2.53 31.52 7.66
N GLU A 112 -2.02 30.61 8.44
CA GLU A 112 -1.31 29.40 8.01
C GLU A 112 -1.83 28.19 8.81
N PRO A 113 -2.94 27.58 8.35
CA PRO A 113 -3.57 26.46 9.06
C PRO A 113 -2.71 25.19 9.06
N ASP A 114 -1.71 25.09 8.18
CA ASP A 114 -0.78 23.96 8.12
C ASP A 114 0.36 24.09 9.12
N LEU A 115 0.14 23.57 10.33
CA LEU A 115 1.17 23.52 11.37
C LEU A 115 2.43 22.74 10.92
N HIS A 116 2.30 21.73 10.05
CA HIS A 116 3.48 21.02 9.54
C HIS A 116 4.36 21.93 8.69
N LYS A 117 3.75 22.74 7.82
CA LYS A 117 4.48 23.73 7.03
C LYS A 117 5.14 24.75 7.94
N PHE A 118 4.38 25.36 8.84
CA PHE A 118 4.90 26.35 9.78
C PHE A 118 6.06 25.79 10.61
N LEU A 119 5.84 24.69 11.35
CA LEU A 119 6.84 24.20 12.30
C LEU A 119 7.99 23.46 11.61
N CYS A 120 7.69 22.49 10.73
CA CYS A 120 8.71 21.56 10.26
C CYS A 120 9.47 22.04 9.02
N ILE A 121 8.87 22.89 8.22
CA ILE A 121 9.51 23.45 7.00
C ILE A 121 10.13 24.80 7.29
N ASP A 122 9.34 25.74 7.82
CA ASP A 122 9.74 27.14 7.94
C ASP A 122 10.58 27.40 9.21
N GLN A 123 10.17 26.92 10.38
CA GLN A 123 10.86 27.16 11.64
C GLN A 123 11.99 26.15 11.90
N ALA A 124 11.67 24.89 12.06
CA ALA A 124 12.64 23.84 12.37
C ALA A 124 13.58 23.51 11.22
N LYS A 125 13.19 23.82 9.99
CA LYS A 125 13.90 23.44 8.76
C LYS A 125 14.30 21.95 8.75
N ALA A 126 13.47 21.11 9.37
CA ALA A 126 13.67 19.67 9.48
C ALA A 126 13.19 18.91 8.25
N CYS A 127 12.19 19.45 7.56
CA CYS A 127 11.60 18.92 6.33
C CYS A 127 11.85 19.86 5.13
N CYS A 128 11.50 19.37 3.95
CA CYS A 128 11.30 20.18 2.76
C CYS A 128 9.81 20.25 2.43
N PRO A 129 9.38 21.21 1.60
CA PRO A 129 8.07 21.15 0.96
C PRO A 129 7.91 19.87 0.13
N GLU A 130 6.68 19.49 -0.17
CA GLU A 130 6.40 18.38 -1.07
C GLU A 130 7.04 18.65 -2.44
N ASN A 131 7.54 17.59 -3.09
CA ASN A 131 8.26 17.64 -4.37
C ASN A 131 9.62 18.37 -4.32
N TYR A 132 10.13 18.63 -3.11
CA TYR A 132 11.50 19.10 -2.88
C TYR A 132 12.26 18.11 -2.01
N TYR A 133 13.58 18.00 -2.20
CA TYR A 133 14.41 17.03 -1.50
C TYR A 133 15.79 17.61 -1.15
N GLY A 134 16.52 16.87 -0.33
CA GLY A 134 17.92 17.17 -0.05
C GLY A 134 18.14 18.31 0.97
N PRO A 135 19.39 18.59 1.34
CA PRO A 135 19.72 19.54 2.40
C PRO A 135 19.21 20.97 2.13
N ASN A 136 19.19 21.35 0.85
CA ASN A 136 18.81 22.68 0.39
C ASN A 136 17.37 22.77 -0.13
N CYS A 137 16.61 21.66 -0.05
CA CYS A 137 15.26 21.56 -0.62
C CYS A 137 15.23 21.91 -2.11
N GLU A 138 15.98 21.16 -2.90
CA GLU A 138 16.00 21.29 -4.36
C GLU A 138 14.74 20.64 -4.96
N PRO A 139 14.23 21.14 -6.09
CA PRO A 139 13.07 20.53 -6.75
C PRO A 139 13.42 19.13 -7.26
N CYS A 140 12.46 18.22 -7.16
CA CYS A 140 12.59 16.87 -7.71
C CYS A 140 12.83 16.86 -9.22
N THR A 141 13.38 15.76 -9.74
CA THR A 141 13.59 15.55 -11.16
C THR A 141 12.26 15.70 -11.92
N GLY A 142 12.21 16.56 -12.93
CA GLY A 142 11.00 16.98 -13.63
C GLY A 142 10.35 18.26 -13.10
N GLY A 143 10.88 18.83 -11.98
CA GLY A 143 10.37 20.03 -11.34
C GLY A 143 9.36 19.76 -10.24
N ALA A 144 9.06 20.78 -9.43
CA ALA A 144 8.18 20.64 -8.28
C ALA A 144 6.69 20.52 -8.65
N GLU A 145 6.29 21.08 -9.79
CA GLU A 145 4.88 21.06 -10.24
C GLU A 145 4.46 19.69 -10.80
N ASN A 146 5.38 19.01 -11.51
CA ASN A 146 5.10 17.71 -12.13
C ASN A 146 6.31 16.77 -12.00
N PRO A 147 6.69 16.37 -10.78
CA PRO A 147 7.84 15.51 -10.56
C PRO A 147 7.66 14.18 -11.27
N CYS A 148 8.75 13.72 -11.91
CA CYS A 148 8.76 12.43 -12.62
C CYS A 148 7.66 12.33 -13.71
N ASN A 149 7.24 13.44 -14.30
CA ASN A 149 6.13 13.54 -15.26
C ASN A 149 4.80 12.95 -14.73
N GLY A 150 4.62 12.87 -13.42
CA GLY A 150 3.45 12.26 -12.81
C GLY A 150 3.43 10.72 -12.84
N HIS A 151 4.46 10.08 -13.41
CA HIS A 151 4.55 8.63 -13.56
C HIS A 151 5.55 7.97 -12.62
N GLY A 152 5.90 8.64 -11.54
CA GLY A 152 6.83 8.12 -10.55
C GLY A 152 6.81 8.92 -9.26
N ARG A 153 7.56 8.43 -8.27
CA ARG A 153 7.76 9.10 -6.99
C ARG A 153 9.17 9.65 -6.88
N CYS A 154 9.30 10.87 -6.43
CA CYS A 154 10.59 11.48 -6.15
C CYS A 154 11.22 10.90 -4.88
N LYS A 155 12.40 10.32 -4.96
CA LYS A 155 13.15 9.77 -3.81
C LYS A 155 13.64 10.88 -2.90
N GLY A 156 13.00 11.00 -1.75
CA GLY A 156 13.31 12.01 -0.75
C GLY A 156 12.38 13.22 -0.74
N SER A 157 11.31 13.22 -1.54
CA SER A 157 10.29 14.28 -1.51
C SER A 157 9.83 14.59 -0.09
N GLY A 158 9.74 15.88 0.25
CA GLY A 158 9.35 16.34 1.57
C GLY A 158 10.41 16.21 2.66
N THR A 159 11.63 15.77 2.33
CA THR A 159 12.69 15.52 3.33
C THR A 159 14.01 16.18 2.95
N ARG A 160 14.84 16.46 3.95
CA ARG A 160 16.22 16.95 3.73
C ARG A 160 17.21 15.83 3.39
N LYS A 161 16.68 14.69 2.96
CA LYS A 161 17.43 13.52 2.50
C LYS A 161 16.95 13.11 1.11
N GLY A 162 17.63 12.12 0.52
CA GLY A 162 17.31 11.62 -0.80
C GLY A 162 18.16 12.23 -1.90
N ASN A 163 17.88 11.86 -3.12
CA ASN A 163 18.64 12.26 -4.29
C ASN A 163 17.77 12.83 -5.43
N GLY A 164 16.47 13.01 -5.18
CA GLY A 164 15.51 13.57 -6.13
C GLY A 164 15.22 12.72 -7.36
N LYS A 165 15.82 11.53 -7.48
CA LYS A 165 15.60 10.62 -8.60
C LYS A 165 14.20 10.05 -8.59
N CYS A 166 13.68 9.79 -9.77
CA CYS A 166 12.39 9.16 -9.93
C CYS A 166 12.42 7.67 -9.62
N ASP A 167 11.42 7.21 -8.89
CA ASP A 167 11.04 5.81 -8.71
C ASP A 167 9.77 5.60 -9.52
N CYS A 168 9.93 5.09 -10.75
CA CYS A 168 8.85 5.05 -11.71
C CYS A 168 7.75 4.06 -11.30
N HIS A 169 6.51 4.40 -11.61
CA HIS A 169 5.38 3.48 -11.46
C HIS A 169 5.53 2.29 -12.41
N PRO A 170 4.89 1.14 -12.12
CA PRO A 170 4.91 -0.01 -13.01
C PRO A 170 4.51 0.36 -14.45
N GLY A 171 5.29 -0.10 -15.41
CA GLY A 171 5.08 0.20 -16.81
C GLY A 171 5.89 1.37 -17.33
N TYR A 172 6.50 2.18 -16.47
CA TYR A 172 7.29 3.34 -16.84
C TYR A 172 8.76 3.16 -16.53
N THR A 173 9.62 3.78 -17.34
CA THR A 173 11.07 3.77 -17.18
C THR A 173 11.67 5.09 -17.68
N GLY A 174 12.98 5.25 -17.54
CA GLY A 174 13.69 6.48 -17.88
C GLY A 174 13.94 7.36 -16.66
N GLU A 175 14.75 8.39 -16.82
CA GLU A 175 15.13 9.29 -15.72
C GLU A 175 13.92 10.11 -15.22
N LEU A 176 13.00 10.44 -16.13
CA LEU A 176 11.78 11.20 -15.90
C LEU A 176 10.52 10.33 -15.94
N CYS A 177 10.65 9.00 -15.98
CA CYS A 177 9.52 8.07 -16.17
C CYS A 177 8.69 8.39 -17.43
N ASP A 178 9.35 8.72 -18.52
CA ASP A 178 8.79 9.20 -19.78
C ASP A 178 8.78 8.15 -20.89
N SER A 179 9.21 6.95 -20.59
CA SER A 179 9.30 5.82 -21.53
C SER A 179 8.58 4.61 -20.95
N CYS A 180 8.07 3.73 -21.84
CA CYS A 180 7.43 2.49 -21.40
C CYS A 180 8.47 1.37 -21.23
N THR A 181 8.26 0.51 -20.20
CA THR A 181 9.09 -0.69 -19.99
C THR A 181 8.69 -1.79 -20.95
N GLU A 182 9.52 -2.81 -21.07
CA GLU A 182 9.19 -4.03 -21.81
C GLU A 182 7.87 -4.65 -21.29
N GLY A 183 7.01 -5.10 -22.21
CA GLY A 183 5.67 -5.59 -21.89
C GLY A 183 4.61 -4.50 -21.73
N TYR A 184 4.96 -3.26 -22.05
CA TYR A 184 4.05 -2.12 -22.14
C TYR A 184 4.24 -1.40 -23.46
N TYR A 185 3.19 -0.76 -23.96
CA TYR A 185 3.22 0.06 -25.16
C TYR A 185 2.73 1.49 -24.85
N GLU A 186 3.17 2.44 -25.66
CA GLU A 186 2.72 3.82 -25.58
C GLU A 186 1.31 3.94 -26.22
N ASP A 187 0.32 4.21 -25.38
CA ASP A 187 -1.05 4.44 -25.85
C ASP A 187 -1.16 5.84 -26.47
N LYS A 188 -2.26 6.08 -27.19
CA LYS A 188 -2.52 7.39 -27.81
C LYS A 188 -2.39 8.49 -26.77
N PRO A 189 -1.72 9.61 -27.09
CA PRO A 189 -1.55 10.70 -26.14
C PRO A 189 -2.89 11.17 -25.58
N GLY A 190 -2.97 11.29 -24.25
CA GLY A 190 -4.12 11.88 -23.59
C GLY A 190 -4.33 13.34 -24.00
N PRO A 191 -5.45 13.96 -23.61
CA PRO A 191 -5.83 15.33 -24.00
C PRO A 191 -4.78 16.39 -23.66
N ASN A 192 -3.86 16.10 -22.75
CA ASN A 192 -2.76 17.00 -22.35
C ASN A 192 -1.39 16.60 -22.94
N GLY A 193 -1.35 15.70 -23.93
CA GLY A 193 -0.11 15.20 -24.52
C GLY A 193 0.70 14.29 -23.58
N THR A 194 0.13 13.85 -22.46
CA THR A 194 0.78 12.92 -21.54
C THR A 194 0.83 11.52 -22.13
N LYS A 195 2.03 10.94 -22.17
CA LYS A 195 2.24 9.56 -22.59
C LYS A 195 1.72 8.61 -21.54
N THR A 196 0.92 7.64 -21.94
CA THR A 196 0.41 6.59 -21.05
C THR A 196 0.97 5.24 -21.49
N CYS A 197 1.58 4.50 -20.57
CA CYS A 197 2.09 3.16 -20.82
C CYS A 197 1.05 2.13 -20.39
N THR A 198 0.51 1.42 -21.38
CA THR A 198 -0.51 0.38 -21.17
C THR A 198 0.12 -1.01 -21.32
N LYS A 199 -0.27 -1.94 -20.45
CA LYS A 199 0.26 -3.31 -20.46
C LYS A 199 -0.16 -4.03 -21.74
N CYS A 200 0.78 -4.76 -22.34
CA CYS A 200 0.50 -5.66 -23.45
C CYS A 200 -0.46 -6.77 -23.04
N ASP A 201 -1.14 -7.39 -24.02
CA ASP A 201 -1.98 -8.55 -23.78
C ASP A 201 -1.15 -9.68 -23.12
N PRO A 202 -1.72 -10.43 -22.15
CA PRO A 202 -1.03 -11.51 -21.48
C PRO A 202 -0.50 -12.62 -22.40
N SER A 203 -1.09 -12.77 -23.58
CA SER A 203 -0.65 -13.72 -24.61
C SER A 203 0.62 -13.27 -25.35
N CYS A 204 1.03 -11.99 -25.20
CA CYS A 204 2.24 -11.47 -25.82
C CYS A 204 3.49 -11.85 -25.05
N LYS A 205 4.52 -12.31 -25.74
CA LYS A 205 5.87 -12.43 -25.24
C LYS A 205 6.66 -11.18 -25.64
N GLY A 206 6.97 -10.33 -24.65
CA GLY A 206 7.76 -9.11 -24.87
C GLY A 206 6.93 -7.94 -25.44
N PRO A 207 7.52 -7.11 -26.31
CA PRO A 207 6.93 -5.86 -26.73
C PRO A 207 5.73 -6.06 -27.67
N CYS A 208 4.72 -5.21 -27.51
CA CYS A 208 3.57 -5.08 -28.40
C CYS A 208 3.48 -3.65 -28.95
N THR A 209 2.63 -3.45 -29.96
CA THR A 209 2.45 -2.13 -30.60
C THR A 209 1.18 -1.41 -30.15
N GLU A 210 0.20 -2.17 -29.67
CA GLU A 210 -1.09 -1.69 -29.16
C GLU A 210 -1.74 -2.75 -28.26
N GLY A 211 -2.96 -2.53 -27.81
CA GLY A 211 -3.71 -3.49 -26.99
C GLY A 211 -4.23 -4.68 -27.79
N GLY A 212 -4.33 -5.83 -27.11
CA GLY A 212 -4.89 -7.06 -27.64
C GLY A 212 -3.88 -8.03 -28.27
N PRO A 213 -4.32 -9.29 -28.50
CA PRO A 213 -3.46 -10.39 -28.93
C PRO A 213 -2.88 -10.23 -30.35
N LYS A 214 -3.53 -9.42 -31.20
CA LYS A 214 -3.04 -9.13 -32.57
C LYS A 214 -1.78 -8.27 -32.61
N ALA A 215 -1.56 -7.48 -31.56
CA ALA A 215 -0.44 -6.57 -31.49
C ALA A 215 0.84 -7.24 -30.97
N CYS A 216 0.77 -8.50 -30.59
CA CYS A 216 1.92 -9.27 -30.16
C CYS A 216 2.90 -9.50 -31.32
N LYS A 217 4.19 -9.29 -31.08
CA LYS A 217 5.26 -9.70 -32.01
C LYS A 217 5.56 -11.18 -31.90
N GLU A 218 5.50 -11.72 -30.72
CA GLU A 218 5.66 -13.13 -30.39
C GLU A 218 4.64 -13.54 -29.32
N CYS A 219 4.19 -14.78 -29.37
CA CYS A 219 3.31 -15.32 -28.37
C CYS A 219 4.09 -15.90 -27.19
N THR A 220 3.53 -15.79 -25.98
CA THR A 220 4.07 -16.47 -24.79
C THR A 220 3.76 -17.98 -24.86
N VAL A 221 4.40 -18.74 -24.00
CA VAL A 221 4.17 -20.21 -23.90
C VAL A 221 2.70 -20.47 -23.60
N GLY A 222 2.13 -21.49 -24.25
CA GLY A 222 0.70 -21.83 -24.19
C GLY A 222 -0.17 -21.07 -25.19
N TYR A 223 0.43 -20.20 -26.03
CA TYR A 223 -0.28 -19.51 -27.11
C TYR A 223 0.43 -19.72 -28.45
N THR A 224 -0.33 -19.77 -29.52
CA THR A 224 0.18 -19.86 -30.90
C THR A 224 -0.25 -18.64 -31.72
N MET A 225 0.58 -18.27 -32.71
CA MET A 225 0.30 -17.13 -33.58
C MET A 225 -0.71 -17.52 -34.67
N ASN A 226 -1.84 -16.84 -34.69
CA ASN A 226 -2.83 -16.92 -35.74
C ASN A 226 -2.83 -15.62 -36.57
N GLU A 227 -2.86 -15.71 -37.90
CA GLU A 227 -2.77 -14.54 -38.79
C GLU A 227 -3.95 -13.55 -38.64
N GLU A 228 -5.14 -14.06 -38.27
CA GLU A 228 -6.33 -13.21 -38.14
C GLU A 228 -6.59 -12.74 -36.70
N LEU A 229 -6.31 -13.59 -35.72
CA LEU A 229 -6.66 -13.36 -34.31
C LEU A 229 -5.49 -12.91 -33.43
N GLY A 230 -4.26 -13.08 -33.91
CA GLY A 230 -3.04 -12.85 -33.13
C GLY A 230 -2.67 -14.05 -32.29
N CYS A 231 -2.22 -13.85 -31.06
CA CYS A 231 -1.90 -14.95 -30.15
C CYS A 231 -3.17 -15.57 -29.60
N VAL A 232 -3.46 -16.81 -29.99
CA VAL A 232 -4.58 -17.62 -29.53
C VAL A 232 -4.09 -18.70 -28.58
N ASP A 233 -4.91 -19.01 -27.60
CA ASP A 233 -4.67 -20.04 -26.61
C ASP A 233 -4.56 -21.44 -27.28
N ILE A 234 -3.63 -22.24 -26.82
CA ILE A 234 -3.48 -23.63 -27.23
C ILE A 234 -4.33 -24.45 -26.27
N ASP A 235 -5.23 -25.28 -26.81
CA ASP A 235 -5.93 -26.27 -25.99
C ASP A 235 -5.05 -27.51 -25.80
N GLU A 236 -4.24 -27.49 -24.75
CA GLU A 236 -3.31 -28.59 -24.47
C GLU A 236 -4.05 -29.93 -24.22
N CYS A 237 -5.29 -29.86 -23.75
CA CYS A 237 -6.09 -31.04 -23.49
C CYS A 237 -6.50 -31.79 -24.79
N ILE A 238 -6.59 -31.05 -25.92
CA ILE A 238 -6.92 -31.59 -27.22
C ILE A 238 -5.67 -31.88 -28.06
N GLU A 239 -4.69 -30.92 -28.02
CA GLU A 239 -3.52 -31.00 -28.90
C GLU A 239 -2.46 -31.98 -28.40
N SER A 240 -2.46 -32.32 -27.08
CA SER A 240 -1.54 -33.29 -26.53
C SER A 240 -1.93 -34.73 -26.93
N ALA A 241 -0.97 -35.47 -27.45
CA ALA A 241 -1.14 -36.89 -27.73
C ALA A 241 -1.18 -37.79 -26.46
N GLU A 242 -0.77 -37.24 -25.32
CA GLU A 242 -0.70 -37.90 -24.04
C GLU A 242 -1.77 -37.36 -23.10
N ASN A 243 -2.30 -38.20 -22.23
CA ASN A 243 -3.18 -37.75 -21.16
C ASN A 243 -2.38 -36.97 -20.12
N LEU A 244 -2.47 -35.64 -20.18
CA LEU A 244 -1.69 -34.73 -19.34
C LEU A 244 -1.97 -34.93 -17.83
N CYS A 245 -3.14 -35.49 -17.48
CA CYS A 245 -3.56 -35.69 -16.09
C CYS A 245 -3.44 -37.16 -15.62
N GLU A 246 -2.77 -38.03 -16.39
CA GLU A 246 -2.64 -39.47 -16.07
C GLU A 246 -2.02 -39.77 -14.69
N LYS A 247 -1.15 -38.88 -14.23
CA LYS A 247 -0.46 -39.01 -12.92
C LYS A 247 -1.35 -38.70 -11.73
N GLU A 248 -2.43 -38.01 -11.94
CA GLU A 248 -3.39 -37.62 -10.90
C GLU A 248 -4.63 -38.49 -10.98
N ARG A 249 -4.95 -39.19 -9.89
CA ARG A 249 -6.08 -40.11 -9.88
C ARG A 249 -7.40 -39.36 -9.94
N ASN A 250 -8.33 -39.83 -10.76
CA ASN A 250 -9.69 -39.33 -10.87
C ASN A 250 -9.75 -37.83 -11.19
N THR A 251 -8.98 -37.42 -12.19
CA THR A 251 -8.96 -36.05 -12.68
C THR A 251 -9.19 -36.03 -14.19
N PHE A 252 -9.61 -34.85 -14.69
CA PHE A 252 -9.72 -34.55 -16.11
C PHE A 252 -8.92 -33.28 -16.44
N CYS A 253 -8.52 -33.20 -17.70
CA CYS A 253 -7.83 -32.01 -18.21
C CYS A 253 -8.83 -30.90 -18.49
N ALA A 254 -8.62 -29.73 -17.91
CA ALA A 254 -9.37 -28.52 -18.18
C ALA A 254 -8.43 -27.45 -18.80
N ASN A 255 -8.73 -27.03 -20.02
CA ASN A 255 -7.99 -25.97 -20.68
C ASN A 255 -8.17 -24.63 -19.94
N THR A 256 -7.10 -23.87 -19.83
CA THR A 256 -7.08 -22.54 -19.22
C THR A 256 -6.19 -21.62 -20.05
N PRO A 257 -6.43 -20.30 -20.07
CA PRO A 257 -5.61 -19.39 -20.87
C PRO A 257 -4.11 -19.55 -20.61
N GLY A 258 -3.36 -20.00 -21.63
CA GLY A 258 -1.91 -20.21 -21.63
C GLY A 258 -1.42 -21.46 -20.92
N SER A 259 -2.32 -22.36 -20.49
CA SER A 259 -1.97 -23.61 -19.83
C SER A 259 -3.20 -24.48 -19.61
N TYR A 260 -3.02 -25.63 -18.98
CA TYR A 260 -4.09 -26.52 -18.55
C TYR A 260 -4.04 -26.74 -17.03
N LYS A 261 -5.13 -27.30 -16.51
CA LYS A 261 -5.21 -27.78 -15.12
C LYS A 261 -5.86 -29.15 -15.06
N CYS A 262 -5.35 -29.99 -14.18
CA CYS A 262 -6.02 -31.24 -13.82
C CYS A 262 -7.04 -30.93 -12.73
N MET A 263 -8.31 -31.08 -13.07
CA MET A 263 -9.45 -30.88 -12.17
C MET A 263 -9.96 -32.24 -11.66
N MET A 264 -10.33 -32.26 -10.37
CA MET A 264 -10.92 -33.47 -9.78
C MET A 264 -12.26 -33.77 -10.45
N CYS A 265 -12.50 -35.04 -10.77
CA CYS A 265 -13.82 -35.53 -11.16
C CYS A 265 -14.83 -35.34 -10.02
N ASP A 266 -16.11 -35.25 -10.37
CA ASP A 266 -17.19 -35.38 -9.40
C ASP A 266 -17.05 -36.68 -8.60
N PHE A 267 -17.40 -36.69 -7.33
CA PHE A 267 -17.29 -37.85 -6.46
C PHE A 267 -18.21 -38.99 -6.87
N ALA A 268 -19.26 -38.74 -7.66
CA ALA A 268 -20.09 -39.74 -8.31
C ALA A 268 -19.39 -40.50 -9.44
N CYS A 269 -18.19 -40.03 -9.87
CA CYS A 269 -17.45 -40.56 -11.01
C CYS A 269 -16.25 -41.43 -10.61
N ASP A 270 -16.09 -42.56 -11.29
CA ASP A 270 -14.86 -43.35 -11.39
C ASP A 270 -14.24 -43.04 -12.76
N GLY A 271 -13.49 -41.94 -12.85
CA GLY A 271 -13.03 -41.32 -14.07
C GLY A 271 -14.07 -40.39 -14.72
N CYS A 272 -13.63 -39.30 -15.33
CA CYS A 272 -14.50 -38.33 -16.00
C CYS A 272 -13.83 -37.71 -17.21
N THR A 273 -14.64 -37.12 -18.09
CA THR A 273 -14.21 -36.33 -19.26
C THR A 273 -14.41 -34.80 -19.06
N GLY A 274 -15.05 -34.40 -17.96
CA GLY A 274 -15.41 -33.05 -17.65
C GLY A 274 -15.94 -32.92 -16.23
N ASP A 275 -16.39 -31.71 -15.89
CA ASP A 275 -16.97 -31.39 -14.58
C ASP A 275 -18.43 -31.91 -14.50
N GLY A 276 -18.80 -32.35 -13.31
CA GLY A 276 -20.16 -32.82 -13.00
C GLY A 276 -20.43 -34.33 -13.20
N PRO A 277 -21.54 -34.85 -12.60
CA PRO A 277 -21.87 -36.23 -12.56
C PRO A 277 -22.40 -36.78 -13.89
N ASP A 278 -22.66 -35.94 -14.89
CA ASP A 278 -23.06 -36.29 -16.26
C ASP A 278 -21.87 -36.50 -17.20
N HIS A 279 -20.64 -36.18 -16.75
CA HIS A 279 -19.40 -36.38 -17.49
C HIS A 279 -18.59 -37.60 -17.00
N CYS A 280 -19.17 -38.46 -16.18
CA CYS A 280 -18.50 -39.66 -15.70
C CYS A 280 -18.21 -40.65 -16.86
N ILE A 281 -17.01 -41.22 -16.88
CA ILE A 281 -16.71 -42.40 -17.72
C ILE A 281 -17.42 -43.60 -17.15
N LYS A 282 -17.46 -43.70 -15.81
CA LYS A 282 -18.14 -44.75 -15.05
C LYS A 282 -18.60 -44.16 -13.72
N CYS A 283 -19.74 -44.63 -13.21
CA CYS A 283 -20.20 -44.24 -11.88
C CYS A 283 -19.32 -44.86 -10.78
N ALA A 284 -19.04 -44.09 -9.76
CA ALA A 284 -18.36 -44.56 -8.56
C ALA A 284 -19.22 -45.55 -7.78
N LYS A 285 -18.60 -46.23 -6.81
CA LYS A 285 -19.31 -47.17 -5.95
C LYS A 285 -20.43 -46.47 -5.19
N SER A 286 -21.63 -47.06 -5.15
CA SER A 286 -22.86 -46.48 -4.58
C SER A 286 -23.53 -45.40 -5.45
N TYR A 287 -23.15 -45.31 -6.72
CA TYR A 287 -23.83 -44.48 -7.71
C TYR A 287 -24.28 -45.27 -8.90
N VAL A 288 -25.46 -44.99 -9.45
CA VAL A 288 -26.05 -45.63 -10.61
C VAL A 288 -26.26 -44.65 -11.76
N LEU A 289 -26.13 -45.12 -12.99
CA LEU A 289 -26.34 -44.29 -14.17
C LEU A 289 -27.83 -44.18 -14.48
N LYS A 290 -28.41 -42.99 -14.37
CA LYS A 290 -29.78 -42.67 -14.78
C LYS A 290 -29.73 -41.42 -15.67
N ASP A 291 -30.34 -41.47 -16.81
CA ASP A 291 -30.42 -40.36 -17.79
C ASP A 291 -29.05 -39.70 -18.11
N LYS A 292 -27.99 -40.50 -18.26
CA LYS A 292 -26.60 -40.12 -18.50
C LYS A 292 -25.88 -39.45 -17.31
N THR A 293 -26.48 -39.43 -16.15
CA THR A 293 -25.91 -38.84 -14.93
C THR A 293 -25.74 -39.89 -13.87
N CYS A 294 -24.64 -39.92 -13.16
CA CYS A 294 -24.41 -40.78 -12.00
C CYS A 294 -25.10 -40.17 -10.77
N ILE A 295 -26.17 -40.85 -10.27
CA ILE A 295 -26.93 -40.42 -9.09
C ILE A 295 -26.75 -41.46 -7.96
N ASP A 296 -26.97 -41.06 -6.73
CA ASP A 296 -26.90 -41.93 -5.56
C ASP A 296 -27.91 -43.09 -5.69
N GLU A 297 -27.51 -44.30 -5.33
CA GLU A 297 -28.38 -45.48 -5.37
C GLU A 297 -29.65 -45.29 -4.53
N GLU A 298 -29.56 -44.59 -3.39
CA GLU A 298 -30.70 -44.32 -2.51
C GLU A 298 -31.75 -43.36 -3.14
N GLU A 299 -31.32 -42.45 -4.02
CA GLU A 299 -32.22 -41.56 -4.77
C GLU A 299 -32.78 -42.20 -6.04
N GLY A 300 -32.14 -43.27 -6.55
CA GLY A 300 -32.54 -43.98 -7.76
C GLY A 300 -33.71 -44.93 -7.60
N GLU A 301 -34.03 -45.43 -6.39
CA GLU A 301 -35.09 -46.38 -6.10
C GLU A 301 -36.47 -45.74 -5.78
N GLY A 302 -36.59 -44.43 -5.90
CA GLY A 302 -37.76 -43.64 -5.48
C GLY A 302 -38.84 -43.36 -6.56
N GLU A 303 -39.08 -44.29 -7.56
CA GLU A 303 -40.24 -44.20 -8.47
C GLU A 303 -40.87 -45.59 -8.69
#